data_fa3b453a54c416cc2f520c442a6e630f
#
_entry.id   fa3b453a54c416cc2f520c442a6e630f
#
_cell.length_a   1.000
_cell.length_b   1.000
_cell.length_c   1.000
_cell.angle_alpha   90.00
_cell.angle_beta   90.00
_cell.angle_gamma   90.00
#
_symmetry.space_group_name_H-M   'P 1'
#
loop_
_entity.id
_entity.type
_entity.pdbx_description
1 polymer ?
#
loop_
_entity_poly.entity_id
_entity_poly.type
_entity_poly.pdbx_seq_one_letter_code
_entity_poly.pdbx_strand_id
1 'polypeptide(L)'
;MSPLENLDVRVITWPALGRNFLFLLLLMANNLLAYPLLKQEAGGTTANQVALNELQSHAPFLAMGMVVILVAPILEELLCRAIIPCLIFRGAEPIGYLAGALFFTYLHGPSTLGEWVAYGGMSLILTWVAYRYKRIEYSICLHMTLNALAYYYPVVILLCLLPVWRVFFHDKL
;
A
#
# COMPACT_ATOMS: atom_id res chain seq x y z
N MET A 1 18.64 -7.60 17.15
CA MET A 1 18.53 -8.37 15.88
C MET A 1 17.93 -7.43 14.85
N SER A 2 18.66 -7.20 13.79
CA SER A 2 18.15 -6.37 12.67
C SER A 2 17.06 -7.15 11.90
N PRO A 3 16.09 -6.47 11.29
CA PRO A 3 15.05 -7.11 10.46
C PRO A 3 15.61 -7.93 9.29
N LEU A 4 16.86 -7.68 8.91
CA LEU A 4 17.53 -8.37 7.80
C LEU A 4 18.17 -9.71 8.20
N GLU A 5 18.37 -9.97 9.51
CA GLU A 5 18.97 -11.23 9.99
C GLU A 5 18.02 -12.42 9.96
N ASN A 6 16.71 -12.19 9.77
CA ASN A 6 15.66 -13.20 9.83
C ASN A 6 14.81 -13.26 8.56
N LEU A 7 15.40 -13.04 7.38
CA LEU A 7 14.70 -13.32 6.12
C LEU A 7 14.43 -14.83 6.02
N ASP A 8 13.29 -15.26 6.53
CA ASP A 8 12.82 -16.63 6.45
C ASP A 8 11.57 -16.69 5.56
N VAL A 9 11.65 -17.44 4.48
CA VAL A 9 10.52 -17.67 3.56
C VAL A 9 9.34 -18.41 4.20
N ARG A 10 9.46 -18.91 5.43
CA ARG A 10 8.37 -19.53 6.21
C ARG A 10 7.39 -18.52 6.79
N VAL A 11 7.11 -17.44 6.03
CA VAL A 11 6.21 -16.34 6.48
C VAL A 11 4.74 -16.70 6.34
N ILE A 12 4.41 -17.70 5.51
CA ILE A 12 3.02 -18.07 5.23
C ILE A 12 2.57 -19.10 6.27
N THR A 13 2.15 -18.60 7.43
CA THR A 13 1.45 -19.40 8.44
C THR A 13 0.05 -18.82 8.62
N TRP A 14 -0.93 -19.67 8.97
CA TRP A 14 -2.32 -19.22 9.21
C TRP A 14 -2.41 -18.06 10.21
N PRO A 15 -1.68 -18.06 11.35
CA PRO A 15 -1.70 -16.90 12.25
C PRO A 15 -1.12 -15.63 11.64
N ALA A 16 -0.10 -15.74 10.76
CA ALA A 16 0.47 -14.59 10.07
C ALA A 16 -0.50 -14.01 9.03
N LEU A 17 -1.18 -14.87 8.27
CA LEU A 17 -2.22 -14.46 7.33
C LEU A 17 -3.38 -13.77 8.03
N GLY A 18 -3.85 -14.31 9.16
CA GLY A 18 -4.92 -13.70 9.97
C GLY A 18 -4.54 -12.31 10.49
N ARG A 19 -3.30 -12.14 10.97
CA ARG A 19 -2.80 -10.82 11.39
C ARG A 19 -2.69 -9.84 10.23
N ASN A 20 -2.13 -10.28 9.10
CA ASN A 20 -2.04 -9.43 7.91
C ASN A 20 -3.42 -9.01 7.42
N PHE A 21 -4.41 -9.89 7.49
CA PHE A 21 -5.78 -9.54 7.15
C PHE A 21 -6.35 -8.43 8.06
N LEU A 22 -6.12 -8.51 9.38
CA LEU A 22 -6.53 -7.43 10.31
C LEU A 22 -5.85 -6.10 9.99
N PHE A 23 -4.56 -6.11 9.69
CA PHE A 23 -3.84 -4.89 9.29
C PHE A 23 -4.31 -4.37 7.93
N LEU A 24 -4.69 -5.26 7.00
CA LEU A 24 -5.30 -4.86 5.73
C LEU A 24 -6.64 -4.15 5.97
N LEU A 25 -7.48 -4.66 6.86
CA LEU A 25 -8.73 -3.97 7.24
C LEU A 25 -8.44 -2.59 7.87
N LEU A 26 -7.38 -2.47 8.66
CA LEU A 26 -6.97 -1.19 9.23
C LEU A 26 -6.50 -0.20 8.16
N LEU A 27 -5.75 -0.67 7.15
CA LEU A 27 -5.36 0.13 5.99
C LEU A 27 -6.58 0.59 5.17
N MET A 28 -7.54 -0.31 4.95
CA MET A 28 -8.80 0.04 4.28
C MET A 28 -9.61 1.06 5.08
N ALA A 29 -9.66 0.92 6.41
CA ALA A 29 -10.30 1.89 7.29
C ALA A 29 -9.61 3.26 7.24
N ASN A 30 -8.26 3.29 7.19
CA ASN A 30 -7.51 4.53 7.00
C ASN A 30 -7.88 5.23 5.68
N ASN A 31 -7.97 4.48 4.58
CA ASN A 31 -8.38 5.04 3.29
C ASN A 31 -9.83 5.56 3.33
N LEU A 32 -10.72 4.85 4.02
CA LEU A 32 -12.11 5.28 4.22
C LEU A 32 -12.19 6.58 5.04
N LEU A 33 -11.34 6.75 6.05
CA LEU A 33 -11.23 7.99 6.84
C LEU A 33 -10.64 9.15 6.03
N ALA A 34 -9.68 8.88 5.16
CA ALA A 34 -9.07 9.89 4.29
C ALA A 34 -10.02 10.35 3.17
N TYR A 35 -10.90 9.47 2.69
CA TYR A 35 -11.74 9.72 1.52
C TYR A 35 -12.60 10.99 1.57
N PRO A 36 -13.32 11.31 2.68
CA PRO A 36 -14.10 12.55 2.76
C PRO A 36 -13.24 13.81 2.58
N LEU A 37 -12.03 13.82 3.17
CA LEU A 37 -11.07 14.91 3.01
C LEU A 37 -10.58 15.00 1.57
N LEU A 38 -10.15 13.88 0.99
CA LEU A 38 -9.72 13.81 -0.41
C LEU A 38 -10.83 14.24 -1.36
N LYS A 39 -12.08 13.86 -1.10
CA LYS A 39 -13.22 14.26 -1.92
C LYS A 39 -13.44 15.77 -1.88
N GLN A 40 -13.30 16.39 -0.73
CA GLN A 40 -13.46 17.83 -0.54
C GLN A 40 -12.29 18.63 -1.15
N GLU A 41 -11.06 18.15 -0.97
CA GLU A 41 -9.84 18.91 -1.29
C GLU A 41 -9.31 18.63 -2.71
N ALA A 42 -9.48 17.40 -3.22
CA ALA A 42 -8.83 16.90 -4.44
C ALA A 42 -9.75 16.05 -5.34
N GLY A 43 -11.06 16.18 -5.24
CA GLY A 43 -12.00 15.43 -6.08
C GLY A 43 -12.07 13.92 -5.81
N GLY A 44 -11.49 13.46 -4.70
CA GLY A 44 -11.58 12.06 -4.24
C GLY A 44 -10.38 11.18 -4.64
N THR A 45 -9.34 11.77 -5.21
CA THR A 45 -8.09 11.05 -5.57
C THR A 45 -6.86 11.81 -5.09
N THR A 46 -5.70 11.16 -5.06
CA THR A 46 -4.43 11.77 -4.67
C THR A 46 -3.63 12.20 -5.90
N ALA A 47 -2.75 13.19 -5.76
CA ALA A 47 -1.86 13.62 -6.83
C ALA A 47 -0.97 12.48 -7.35
N ASN A 48 -0.46 11.63 -6.44
CA ASN A 48 0.30 10.44 -6.80
C ASN A 48 -0.55 9.44 -7.63
N GLN A 49 -1.82 9.24 -7.29
CA GLN A 49 -2.68 8.35 -8.08
C GLN A 49 -2.97 8.92 -9.47
N VAL A 50 -3.12 10.23 -9.60
CA VAL A 50 -3.28 10.89 -10.91
C VAL A 50 -2.04 10.64 -11.78
N ALA A 51 -0.84 10.85 -11.23
CA ALA A 51 0.41 10.59 -11.94
C ALA A 51 0.57 9.11 -12.35
N LEU A 52 0.21 8.17 -11.46
CA LEU A 52 0.22 6.74 -11.77
C LEU A 52 -0.77 6.37 -12.89
N ASN A 53 -1.97 6.94 -12.88
CA ASN A 53 -2.97 6.73 -13.93
C ASN A 53 -2.49 7.25 -15.29
N GLU A 54 -1.81 8.39 -15.31
CA GLU A 54 -1.20 8.95 -16.52
C GLU A 54 -0.09 8.02 -17.05
N LEU A 55 0.84 7.58 -16.21
CA LEU A 55 1.87 6.61 -16.59
C LEU A 55 1.26 5.29 -17.11
N GLN A 56 0.19 4.82 -16.48
CA GLN A 56 -0.50 3.60 -16.89
C GLN A 56 -1.15 3.73 -18.27
N SER A 57 -1.59 4.93 -18.66
CA SER A 57 -2.17 5.16 -20.00
C SER A 57 -1.16 4.99 -21.13
N HIS A 58 0.14 5.08 -20.83
CA HIS A 58 1.24 4.96 -21.79
C HIS A 58 2.04 3.64 -21.65
N ALA A 59 1.74 2.80 -20.66
CA ALA A 59 2.47 1.57 -20.40
C ALA A 59 1.58 0.32 -20.49
N PRO A 60 2.12 -0.85 -20.88
CA PRO A 60 1.38 -2.10 -20.85
C PRO A 60 0.85 -2.39 -19.42
N PHE A 61 -0.43 -2.72 -19.32
CA PHE A 61 -1.11 -2.95 -18.03
C PHE A 61 -0.34 -3.92 -17.11
N LEU A 62 0.10 -5.06 -17.64
CA LEU A 62 0.85 -6.06 -16.84
C LEU A 62 2.20 -5.52 -16.36
N ALA A 63 2.93 -4.79 -17.21
CA ALA A 63 4.22 -4.22 -16.83
C ALA A 63 4.06 -3.18 -15.72
N MET A 64 3.08 -2.30 -15.84
CA MET A 64 2.77 -1.30 -14.81
C MET A 64 2.29 -1.97 -13.51
N GLY A 65 1.46 -3.01 -13.61
CA GLY A 65 1.05 -3.80 -12.46
C GLY A 65 2.22 -4.44 -11.71
N MET A 66 3.21 -4.98 -12.42
CA MET A 66 4.44 -5.51 -11.79
C MET A 66 5.20 -4.41 -11.05
N VAL A 67 5.34 -3.22 -11.64
CA VAL A 67 6.01 -2.10 -10.96
C VAL A 67 5.25 -1.66 -9.71
N VAL A 68 3.97 -1.39 -9.81
CA VAL A 68 3.16 -0.84 -8.72
C VAL A 68 2.92 -1.85 -7.59
N ILE A 69 2.76 -3.14 -7.93
CA ILE A 69 2.40 -4.18 -6.96
C ILE A 69 3.63 -4.83 -6.33
N LEU A 70 4.72 -4.99 -7.08
CA LEU A 70 5.89 -5.73 -6.61
C LEU A 70 7.09 -4.80 -6.38
N VAL A 71 7.56 -4.12 -7.43
CA VAL A 71 8.84 -3.42 -7.41
C VAL A 71 8.82 -2.24 -6.45
N ALA A 72 7.83 -1.34 -6.60
CA ALA A 72 7.72 -0.16 -5.77
C ALA A 72 7.54 -0.51 -4.28
N PRO A 73 6.58 -1.35 -3.86
CA PRO A 73 6.45 -1.73 -2.45
C PRO A 73 7.70 -2.37 -1.86
N ILE A 74 8.40 -3.24 -2.60
CA ILE A 74 9.64 -3.85 -2.09
C ILE A 74 10.70 -2.78 -1.85
N LEU A 75 10.94 -1.88 -2.80
CA LEU A 75 11.95 -0.83 -2.66
C LEU A 75 11.61 0.16 -1.56
N GLU A 76 10.35 0.56 -1.46
CA GLU A 76 9.86 1.49 -0.44
C GLU A 76 9.97 0.90 0.97
N GLU A 77 9.57 -0.37 1.16
CA GLU A 77 9.69 -1.04 2.44
C GLU A 77 11.16 -1.26 2.82
N LEU A 78 12.02 -1.70 1.90
CA LEU A 78 13.46 -1.82 2.14
C LEU A 78 14.07 -0.49 2.55
N LEU A 79 13.75 0.59 1.87
CA LEU A 79 14.28 1.91 2.18
C LEU A 79 13.77 2.42 3.53
N CYS A 80 12.45 2.41 3.72
CA CYS A 80 11.79 3.08 4.85
C CYS A 80 11.79 2.24 6.15
N ARG A 81 11.82 0.89 6.07
CA ARG A 81 11.68 -0.01 7.23
C ARG A 81 12.91 -0.86 7.49
N ALA A 82 13.92 -0.87 6.60
CA ALA A 82 15.19 -1.52 6.84
C ALA A 82 16.36 -0.55 6.82
N ILE A 83 16.60 0.14 5.70
CA ILE A 83 17.77 1.01 5.54
C ILE A 83 17.72 2.18 6.52
N ILE A 84 16.67 2.98 6.51
CA ILE A 84 16.58 4.15 7.39
C ILE A 84 16.67 3.73 8.86
N PRO A 85 15.81 2.85 9.42
CA PRO A 85 15.90 2.55 10.85
C PRO A 85 17.15 1.77 11.25
N CYS A 86 17.63 0.82 10.44
CA CYS A 86 18.66 -0.11 10.89
C CYS A 86 20.09 0.28 10.50
N LEU A 87 20.27 1.08 9.43
CA LEU A 87 21.58 1.52 8.99
C LEU A 87 21.83 2.99 9.32
N ILE A 88 20.88 3.89 9.00
CA ILE A 88 21.05 5.34 9.21
C ILE A 88 20.89 5.68 10.70
N PHE A 89 19.81 5.16 11.33
CA PHE A 89 19.53 5.39 12.77
C PHE A 89 19.97 4.21 13.64
N ARG A 90 21.10 3.59 13.31
CA ARG A 90 21.64 2.46 14.09
C ARG A 90 21.82 2.82 15.55
N GLY A 91 21.20 2.04 16.46
CA GLY A 91 21.18 2.31 17.90
C GLY A 91 20.04 3.23 18.36
N ALA A 92 19.27 3.81 17.42
CA ALA A 92 18.09 4.63 17.70
C ALA A 92 16.92 4.18 16.80
N GLU A 93 16.77 2.86 16.63
CA GLU A 93 15.79 2.27 15.68
C GLU A 93 14.37 2.84 15.81
N PRO A 94 13.79 3.09 17.02
CA PRO A 94 12.45 3.67 17.11
C PRO A 94 12.34 5.03 16.42
N ILE A 95 13.35 5.87 16.55
CA ILE A 95 13.42 7.17 15.87
C ILE A 95 13.57 6.95 14.36
N GLY A 96 14.41 5.99 13.97
CA GLY A 96 14.59 5.60 12.57
C GLY A 96 13.30 5.10 11.91
N TYR A 97 12.47 4.33 12.61
CA TYR A 97 11.17 3.89 12.11
C TYR A 97 10.21 5.07 11.92
N LEU A 98 10.20 6.05 12.83
CA LEU A 98 9.42 7.28 12.64
C LEU A 98 9.93 8.12 11.46
N ALA A 99 11.27 8.26 11.35
CA ALA A 99 11.87 8.95 10.22
C ALA A 99 11.54 8.26 8.89
N GLY A 100 11.58 6.92 8.84
CA GLY A 100 11.16 6.14 7.68
C GLY A 100 9.68 6.31 7.34
N ALA A 101 8.81 6.41 8.36
CA ALA A 101 7.39 6.67 8.15
C ALA A 101 7.15 8.07 7.54
N LEU A 102 7.79 9.09 8.06
CA LEU A 102 7.71 10.45 7.54
C LEU A 102 8.28 10.54 6.12
N PHE A 103 9.43 9.90 5.88
CA PHE A 103 10.06 9.86 4.57
C PHE A 103 9.19 9.18 3.52
N PHE A 104 8.58 8.04 3.86
CA PHE A 104 7.61 7.36 3.01
C PHE A 104 6.45 8.28 2.63
N THR A 105 5.85 8.95 3.62
CA THR A 105 4.76 9.90 3.39
C THR A 105 5.19 11.01 2.46
N TYR A 106 6.37 11.59 2.70
CA TYR A 106 6.94 12.67 1.90
C TYR A 106 7.19 12.25 0.43
N LEU A 107 7.66 11.01 0.20
CA LEU A 107 7.88 10.47 -1.16
C LEU A 107 6.60 10.44 -2.02
N HIS A 108 5.43 10.36 -1.39
CA HIS A 108 4.15 10.39 -2.09
C HIS A 108 3.65 11.82 -2.39
N GLY A 109 4.42 12.85 -2.02
CA GLY A 109 4.15 14.25 -2.34
C GLY A 109 2.83 14.78 -1.82
N PRO A 110 2.41 14.51 -0.55
CA PRO A 110 1.13 14.97 -0.05
C PRO A 110 1.05 16.49 -0.03
N SER A 111 0.03 17.05 -0.68
CA SER A 111 -0.25 18.49 -0.77
C SER A 111 -1.48 18.92 0.01
N THR A 112 -2.34 17.96 0.41
CA THR A 112 -3.59 18.18 1.13
C THR A 112 -3.63 17.39 2.43
N LEU A 113 -4.52 17.79 3.36
CA LEU A 113 -4.72 17.05 4.61
C LEU A 113 -5.19 15.60 4.36
N GLY A 114 -6.06 15.40 3.37
CA GLY A 114 -6.54 14.08 2.97
C GLY A 114 -5.40 13.17 2.51
N GLU A 115 -4.43 13.69 1.76
CA GLU A 115 -3.24 12.96 1.32
C GLU A 115 -2.31 12.64 2.50
N TRP A 116 -2.12 13.58 3.43
CA TRP A 116 -1.36 13.33 4.66
C TRP A 116 -2.00 12.24 5.52
N VAL A 117 -3.32 12.21 5.64
CA VAL A 117 -4.05 11.14 6.37
C VAL A 117 -3.91 9.82 5.62
N ALA A 118 -4.09 9.81 4.30
CA ALA A 118 -4.00 8.59 3.48
C ALA A 118 -2.60 7.95 3.56
N TYR A 119 -1.57 8.69 3.17
CA TYR A 119 -0.19 8.15 3.10
C TYR A 119 0.48 8.09 4.47
N GLY A 120 0.25 9.07 5.35
CA GLY A 120 0.79 9.07 6.70
C GLY A 120 0.21 7.94 7.54
N GLY A 121 -1.10 7.74 7.50
CA GLY A 121 -1.77 6.62 8.19
C GLY A 121 -1.31 5.27 7.65
N MET A 122 -1.24 5.10 6.32
CA MET A 122 -0.70 3.90 5.69
C MET A 122 0.74 3.64 6.15
N SER A 123 1.59 4.65 6.09
CA SER A 123 2.98 4.54 6.49
C SER A 123 3.16 4.16 7.96
N LEU A 124 2.38 4.74 8.86
CA LEU A 124 2.42 4.41 10.28
C LEU A 124 2.00 2.95 10.53
N ILE A 125 0.96 2.46 9.87
CA ILE A 125 0.49 1.08 10.00
C ILE A 125 1.57 0.10 9.52
N LEU A 126 2.14 0.32 8.33
CA LEU A 126 3.21 -0.51 7.78
C LEU A 126 4.46 -0.49 8.66
N THR A 127 4.82 0.70 9.16
CA THR A 127 5.94 0.89 10.10
C THR A 127 5.70 0.14 11.42
N TRP A 128 4.48 0.21 11.96
CA TRP A 128 4.12 -0.54 13.17
C TRP A 128 4.27 -2.05 12.96
N VAL A 129 3.82 -2.58 11.82
CA VAL A 129 3.95 -4.01 11.47
C VAL A 129 5.43 -4.40 11.44
N ALA A 130 6.28 -3.67 10.70
CA ALA A 130 7.70 -3.96 10.61
C ALA A 130 8.40 -3.87 11.97
N TYR A 131 8.13 -2.81 12.73
CA TYR A 131 8.70 -2.58 14.07
C TYR A 131 8.27 -3.64 15.09
N ARG A 132 6.96 -3.95 15.14
CA ARG A 132 6.38 -4.86 16.15
C ARG A 132 6.82 -6.30 15.95
N TYR A 133 6.89 -6.74 14.72
CA TYR A 133 7.22 -8.13 14.41
C TYR A 133 8.70 -8.33 14.07
N LYS A 134 9.47 -7.24 13.91
CA LYS A 134 10.90 -7.28 13.50
C LYS A 134 11.10 -8.05 12.20
N ARG A 135 10.12 -7.99 11.30
CA ARG A 135 10.08 -8.72 10.03
C ARG A 135 9.48 -7.83 8.96
N ILE A 136 10.32 -7.41 8.05
CA ILE A 136 9.96 -6.51 6.94
C ILE A 136 9.02 -7.21 5.94
N GLU A 137 9.10 -8.53 5.82
CA GLU A 137 8.32 -9.31 4.89
C GLU A 137 6.81 -9.15 5.14
N TYR A 138 6.39 -8.96 6.39
CA TYR A 138 4.98 -8.74 6.72
C TYR A 138 4.49 -7.40 6.18
N SER A 139 5.29 -6.33 6.32
CA SER A 139 4.92 -5.02 5.76
C SER A 139 4.98 -5.04 4.23
N ILE A 140 5.98 -5.69 3.62
CA ILE A 140 6.05 -5.89 2.17
C ILE A 140 4.79 -6.59 1.66
N CYS A 141 4.44 -7.78 2.21
CA CYS A 141 3.26 -8.52 1.79
C CYS A 141 1.97 -7.71 1.96
N LEU A 142 1.84 -6.98 3.06
CA LEU A 142 0.68 -6.15 3.34
C LEU A 142 0.56 -5.00 2.33
N HIS A 143 1.66 -4.30 2.05
CA HIS A 143 1.73 -3.21 1.09
C HIS A 143 1.42 -3.71 -0.34
N MET A 144 2.07 -4.79 -0.77
CA MET A 144 1.78 -5.43 -2.06
C MET A 144 0.31 -5.83 -2.19
N THR A 145 -0.30 -6.37 -1.14
CA THR A 145 -1.72 -6.76 -1.15
C THR A 145 -2.62 -5.53 -1.31
N LEU A 146 -2.33 -4.44 -0.59
CA LEU A 146 -3.09 -3.20 -0.71
C LEU A 146 -3.00 -2.63 -2.15
N ASN A 147 -1.79 -2.56 -2.69
CA ASN A 147 -1.57 -2.06 -4.05
C ASN A 147 -2.21 -2.96 -5.11
N ALA A 148 -2.18 -4.29 -4.92
CA ALA A 148 -2.86 -5.22 -5.82
C ALA A 148 -4.38 -5.01 -5.80
N LEU A 149 -4.98 -4.85 -4.64
CA LEU A 149 -6.41 -4.56 -4.52
C LEU A 149 -6.76 -3.23 -5.20
N ALA A 150 -5.98 -2.18 -4.98
CA ALA A 150 -6.21 -0.89 -5.61
C ALA A 150 -6.04 -0.95 -7.14
N TYR A 151 -5.01 -1.64 -7.63
CA TYR A 151 -4.68 -1.75 -9.04
C TYR A 151 -5.71 -2.56 -9.82
N TYR A 152 -6.16 -3.69 -9.29
CA TYR A 152 -7.12 -4.58 -9.96
C TYR A 152 -8.59 -4.23 -9.67
N TYR A 153 -8.87 -3.31 -8.75
CA TYR A 153 -10.23 -2.92 -8.38
C TYR A 153 -11.13 -2.59 -9.58
N PRO A 154 -10.71 -1.78 -10.59
CA PRO A 154 -11.53 -1.50 -11.76
C PRO A 154 -11.83 -2.76 -12.59
N VAL A 155 -10.85 -3.66 -12.72
CA VAL A 155 -11.00 -4.93 -13.48
C VAL A 155 -11.95 -5.87 -12.77
N VAL A 156 -11.83 -5.99 -11.44
CA VAL A 156 -12.72 -6.84 -10.63
C VAL A 156 -14.15 -6.35 -10.72
N ILE A 157 -14.39 -5.04 -10.59
CA ILE A 157 -15.73 -4.46 -10.77
C ILE A 157 -16.28 -4.77 -12.16
N LEU A 158 -15.50 -4.55 -13.21
CA LEU A 158 -15.92 -4.82 -14.58
C LEU A 158 -16.33 -6.29 -14.75
N LEU A 159 -15.51 -7.22 -14.26
CA LEU A 159 -15.80 -8.66 -14.33
C LEU A 159 -17.04 -9.05 -13.52
N CYS A 160 -17.31 -8.41 -12.40
CA CYS A 160 -18.51 -8.64 -11.59
C CYS A 160 -19.77 -8.05 -12.26
N LEU A 161 -19.64 -6.93 -12.97
CA LEU A 161 -20.78 -6.28 -13.63
C LEU A 161 -21.13 -6.92 -14.97
N LEU A 162 -20.17 -7.52 -15.69
CA LEU A 162 -20.41 -8.19 -16.98
C LEU A 162 -21.51 -9.28 -16.94
N PRO A 163 -21.54 -10.21 -15.96
CA PRO A 163 -22.61 -11.19 -15.85
C PRO A 163 -23.97 -10.54 -15.56
N VAL A 164 -23.99 -9.51 -14.69
CA VAL A 164 -25.21 -8.77 -14.35
C VAL A 164 -25.76 -8.05 -15.58
N TRP A 165 -24.88 -7.39 -16.34
CA TRP A 165 -25.25 -6.71 -17.57
C TRP A 165 -25.80 -7.68 -18.62
N ARG A 166 -25.21 -8.88 -18.79
CA ARG A 166 -25.72 -9.94 -19.69
C ARG A 166 -27.13 -10.38 -19.30
N VAL A 167 -27.38 -10.62 -18.00
CA VAL A 167 -28.71 -11.06 -17.52
C VAL A 167 -29.79 -10.02 -17.78
N PHE A 168 -29.48 -8.72 -17.66
CA PHE A 168 -30.48 -7.66 -17.77
C PHE A 168 -30.65 -7.10 -19.18
N PHE A 169 -29.69 -7.25 -20.07
CA PHE A 169 -29.71 -6.57 -21.38
C PHE A 169 -29.55 -7.47 -22.59
N HIS A 170 -29.19 -8.75 -22.42
CA HIS A 170 -29.00 -9.66 -23.59
C HIS A 170 -30.30 -10.15 -24.20
N ASP A 171 -31.43 -10.13 -23.49
CA ASP A 171 -32.71 -10.60 -23.98
C ASP A 171 -33.53 -9.50 -24.72
N LYS A 172 -32.92 -8.37 -25.03
CA LYS A 172 -33.56 -7.23 -25.72
C LYS A 172 -32.93 -6.84 -27.06
N LEU A 173 -32.03 -7.65 -27.57
CA LEU A 173 -31.44 -7.55 -28.91
C LEU A 173 -31.75 -8.81 -29.72
#